data_8e57ac4a4d534a24321a56e4d8ba9071
#
_entry.id   8e57ac4a4d534a24321a56e4d8ba9071
#
_cell.length_a   1.000
_cell.length_b   1.000
_cell.length_c   1.000
_cell.angle_alpha   90.00
_cell.angle_beta   90.00
_cell.angle_gamma   90.00
#
_symmetry.space_group_name_H-M   'P 1'
#
loop_
_entity.id
_entity.type
_entity.pdbx_description
1 polymer ?
#
loop_
_entity_poly.entity_id
_entity_poly.type
_entity_poly.pdbx_seq_one_letter_code
_entity_poly.pdbx_strand_id
1 'polypeptide(L)'
;MRDPTQQAERLMAIRLRYTINTHLEDQGITTPAAVGAAAGLSAAEAMGLLTRRQWRAGDVAALQAVAGRLGLEVLPPDTSLLR
;
A
#
# COMPACT_ATOMS: atom_id res chain seq x y z
N MET A 1 -9.10 -16.83 -18.34
CA MET A 1 -8.67 -17.55 -17.13
C MET A 1 -7.90 -16.64 -16.22
N ARG A 2 -8.15 -16.71 -14.96
CA ARG A 2 -7.49 -15.83 -14.01
C ARG A 2 -6.14 -16.35 -13.61
N ASP A 3 -5.23 -15.42 -13.47
CA ASP A 3 -3.90 -15.73 -12.98
C ASP A 3 -3.93 -15.66 -11.44
N PRO A 4 -3.68 -16.78 -10.73
CA PRO A 4 -3.68 -16.77 -9.27
C PRO A 4 -2.66 -15.80 -8.68
N THR A 5 -1.53 -15.60 -9.34
CA THR A 5 -0.51 -14.66 -8.89
C THR A 5 -1.05 -13.23 -8.93
N GLN A 6 -1.73 -12.87 -10.03
CA GLN A 6 -2.34 -11.55 -10.15
C GLN A 6 -3.38 -11.32 -9.06
N GLN A 7 -4.17 -12.33 -8.78
CA GLN A 7 -5.21 -12.21 -7.77
C GLN A 7 -4.60 -12.00 -6.38
N ALA A 8 -3.55 -12.75 -6.07
CA ALA A 8 -2.86 -12.60 -4.79
C ALA A 8 -2.25 -11.21 -4.66
N GLU A 9 -1.65 -10.70 -5.74
CA GLU A 9 -1.06 -9.36 -5.69
C GLU A 9 -2.11 -8.28 -5.53
N ARG A 10 -3.27 -8.47 -6.15
CA ARG A 10 -4.36 -7.51 -6.01
C ARG A 10 -4.82 -7.43 -4.56
N LEU A 11 -4.99 -8.59 -3.91
CA LEU A 11 -5.38 -8.61 -2.51
C LEU A 11 -4.33 -7.98 -1.63
N MET A 12 -3.06 -8.23 -1.93
CA MET A 12 -1.96 -7.64 -1.20
C MET A 12 -1.98 -6.12 -1.33
N ALA A 13 -2.22 -5.62 -2.54
CA ALA A 13 -2.30 -4.18 -2.77
C ALA A 13 -3.43 -3.55 -1.96
N ILE A 14 -4.57 -4.20 -1.91
CA ILE A 14 -5.71 -3.70 -1.15
C ILE A 14 -5.36 -3.62 0.34
N ARG A 15 -4.75 -4.66 0.88
CA ARG A 15 -4.36 -4.67 2.28
C ARG A 15 -3.33 -3.61 2.59
N LEU A 16 -2.33 -3.47 1.72
CA LEU A 16 -1.29 -2.47 1.92
C LEU A 16 -1.87 -1.06 1.91
N ARG A 17 -2.74 -0.77 0.93
CA ARG A 17 -3.36 0.55 0.87
C ARG A 17 -4.17 0.84 2.12
N TYR A 18 -4.96 -0.12 2.55
CA TYR A 18 -5.77 0.06 3.74
C TYR A 18 -4.92 0.32 4.98
N THR A 19 -3.89 -0.49 5.16
CA THR A 19 -3.02 -0.36 6.32
C THR A 19 -2.28 0.97 6.31
N ILE A 20 -1.75 1.36 5.15
CA ILE A 20 -1.03 2.62 5.02
C ILE A 20 -1.96 3.81 5.28
N ASN A 21 -3.13 3.81 4.65
CA ASN A 21 -4.06 4.92 4.79
C ASN A 21 -4.55 5.05 6.24
N THR A 22 -4.83 3.94 6.89
CA THR A 22 -5.26 3.95 8.27
C THR A 22 -4.16 4.52 9.17
N HIS A 23 -2.93 4.10 8.93
CA HIS A 23 -1.80 4.61 9.71
C HIS A 23 -1.64 6.12 9.54
N LEU A 24 -1.73 6.59 8.29
CA LEU A 24 -1.58 8.01 8.01
C LEU A 24 -2.68 8.82 8.67
N GLU A 25 -3.91 8.32 8.64
CA GLU A 25 -5.02 8.99 9.31
C GLU A 25 -4.81 9.05 10.82
N ASP A 26 -4.34 7.96 11.39
CA ASP A 26 -4.07 7.90 12.83
C ASP A 26 -3.00 8.89 13.24
N GLN A 27 -2.04 9.17 12.35
CA GLN A 27 -0.98 10.11 12.61
C GLN A 27 -1.35 11.55 12.25
N GLY A 28 -2.56 11.76 11.74
CA GLY A 28 -2.98 13.09 11.34
C GLY A 28 -2.35 13.56 10.04
N ILE A 29 -1.80 12.65 9.26
CA ILE A 29 -1.15 12.96 7.98
C ILE A 29 -2.20 12.83 6.88
N THR A 30 -2.88 13.93 6.56
CA THR A 30 -4.03 13.88 5.67
C THR A 30 -3.90 14.74 4.42
N THR A 31 -2.92 15.65 4.36
CA THR A 31 -2.75 16.47 3.17
C THR A 31 -1.87 15.74 2.16
N PRO A 32 -2.08 15.99 0.85
CA PRO A 32 -1.25 15.33 -0.16
C PRO A 32 0.26 15.57 0.03
N ALA A 33 0.63 16.78 0.40
CA ALA A 33 2.04 17.10 0.60
C ALA A 33 2.63 16.31 1.76
N ALA A 34 1.88 16.23 2.87
CA ALA A 34 2.35 15.50 4.04
C ALA A 34 2.41 13.99 3.77
N VAL A 35 1.42 13.47 3.04
CA VAL A 35 1.41 12.05 2.66
C VAL A 35 2.61 11.74 1.78
N GLY A 36 2.88 12.58 0.80
CA GLY A 36 4.03 12.40 -0.07
C GLY A 36 5.33 12.42 0.70
N ALA A 37 5.49 13.36 1.61
CA ALA A 37 6.71 13.45 2.42
C ALA A 37 6.90 12.18 3.26
N ALA A 38 5.82 11.69 3.87
CA ALA A 38 5.90 10.48 4.68
C ALA A 38 6.25 9.26 3.83
N ALA A 39 5.71 9.19 2.63
CA ALA A 39 5.94 8.05 1.73
C ALA A 39 7.24 8.14 0.95
N GLY A 40 7.89 9.28 0.95
CA GLY A 40 9.08 9.48 0.13
C GLY A 40 8.76 9.67 -1.33
N LEU A 41 7.59 10.20 -1.64
CA LEU A 41 7.10 10.39 -3.00
C LEU A 41 6.63 11.83 -3.16
N SER A 42 6.40 12.24 -4.41
CA SER A 42 5.72 13.50 -4.64
C SER A 42 4.27 13.39 -4.16
N ALA A 43 3.62 14.53 -3.91
CA ALA A 43 2.23 14.53 -3.50
C ALA A 43 1.35 13.80 -4.52
N ALA A 44 1.56 14.09 -5.80
CA ALA A 44 0.77 13.48 -6.86
C ALA A 44 0.98 11.97 -6.93
N GLU A 45 2.24 11.54 -6.83
CA GLU A 45 2.55 10.11 -6.87
C GLU A 45 1.94 9.38 -5.68
N ALA A 46 2.06 9.96 -4.50
CA ALA A 46 1.54 9.32 -3.29
C ALA A 46 0.03 9.18 -3.36
N MET A 47 -0.64 10.25 -3.76
CA MET A 47 -2.10 10.19 -3.85
C MET A 47 -2.56 9.23 -4.93
N GLY A 48 -1.86 9.22 -6.05
CA GLY A 48 -2.20 8.27 -7.12
C GLY A 48 -2.06 6.83 -6.64
N LEU A 49 -0.98 6.52 -5.93
CA LEU A 49 -0.74 5.17 -5.46
C LEU A 49 -1.75 4.75 -4.37
N LEU A 50 -2.05 5.65 -3.44
CA LEU A 50 -2.85 5.29 -2.27
C LEU A 50 -4.34 5.38 -2.49
N THR A 51 -4.78 6.10 -3.53
CA THR A 51 -6.21 6.25 -3.80
C THR A 51 -6.65 5.54 -5.07
N ARG A 52 -5.72 4.87 -5.75
CA ARG A 52 -6.01 4.17 -7.00
C ARG A 52 -6.98 3.02 -6.74
N ARG A 53 -8.02 2.95 -7.55
CA ARG A 53 -9.01 1.89 -7.42
C ARG A 53 -8.62 0.64 -8.20
N GLN A 54 -7.90 0.84 -9.29
CA GLN A 54 -7.52 -0.27 -10.15
C GLN A 54 -6.12 -0.74 -9.78
N TRP A 55 -5.94 -2.04 -9.81
CA TRP A 55 -4.65 -2.64 -9.57
C TRP A 55 -3.76 -2.45 -10.80
N ARG A 56 -2.50 -2.16 -10.56
CA ARG A 56 -1.50 -2.07 -11.62
C ARG A 56 -0.29 -2.90 -11.25
N ALA A 57 0.38 -3.42 -12.27
CA ALA A 57 1.63 -4.13 -12.04
C ALA A 57 2.61 -3.19 -11.36
N GLY A 58 3.28 -3.69 -10.34
CA GLY A 58 4.24 -2.90 -9.58
C GLY A 58 3.67 -2.18 -8.38
N ASP A 59 2.34 -2.13 -8.25
CA ASP A 59 1.73 -1.45 -7.11
C ASP A 59 2.12 -2.10 -5.79
N VAL A 60 2.19 -3.42 -5.75
CA VAL A 60 2.55 -4.12 -4.51
C VAL A 60 3.94 -3.71 -4.06
N ALA A 61 4.91 -3.70 -4.97
CA ALA A 61 6.27 -3.33 -4.62
C ALA A 61 6.33 -1.89 -4.13
N ALA A 62 5.63 -0.97 -4.81
CA ALA A 62 5.62 0.43 -4.41
C ALA A 62 4.97 0.61 -3.04
N LEU A 63 3.86 -0.08 -2.80
CA LEU A 63 3.17 0.00 -1.52
C LEU A 63 3.99 -0.61 -0.40
N GLN A 64 4.70 -1.70 -0.68
CA GLN A 64 5.58 -2.30 0.31
C GLN A 64 6.72 -1.36 0.69
N ALA A 65 7.25 -0.63 -0.28
CA ALA A 65 8.28 0.35 0.00
C ALA A 65 7.75 1.46 0.90
N VAL A 66 6.54 1.94 0.64
CA VAL A 66 5.92 2.96 1.47
C VAL A 66 5.69 2.42 2.89
N ALA A 67 5.16 1.21 3.00
CA ALA A 67 4.92 0.61 4.31
C ALA A 67 6.23 0.47 5.09
N GLY A 68 7.31 0.09 4.41
CA GLY A 68 8.61 -0.01 5.06
C GLY A 68 9.10 1.33 5.59
N ARG A 69 8.88 2.41 4.83
CA ARG A 69 9.27 3.73 5.30
C ARG A 69 8.48 4.16 6.53
N LEU A 70 7.24 3.72 6.62
CA LEU A 70 6.37 4.07 7.75
C LEU A 70 6.55 3.12 8.93
N GLY A 71 7.39 2.09 8.78
CA GLY A 71 7.60 1.12 9.84
C GLY A 71 6.45 0.15 10.01
N LEU A 72 5.67 -0.04 8.97
CA LEU A 72 4.52 -0.93 9.02
C LEU A 72 4.87 -2.32 8.51
N GLU A 73 4.27 -3.32 9.11
CA GLU A 73 4.41 -4.70 8.68
C GLU A 73 3.07 -5.20 8.18
N VAL A 74 3.04 -5.62 6.91
CA VAL A 74 1.83 -6.20 6.33
C VAL A 74 2.18 -7.58 5.82
N LEU A 75 1.64 -8.59 6.45
CA LEU A 75 1.95 -9.97 6.11
C LEU A 75 1.13 -10.41 4.89
N PRO A 76 1.71 -11.22 4.00
CA PRO A 76 0.95 -11.80 2.90
C PRO A 76 -0.20 -12.65 3.42
N PRO A 77 -1.29 -12.73 2.66
CA PRO A 77 -2.46 -13.50 3.13
C PRO A 77 -2.15 -14.95 3.47
N ASP A 78 -1.28 -15.57 2.68
CA ASP A 78 -0.97 -16.99 2.88
C ASP A 78 0.02 -17.23 4.01
N THR A 79 0.72 -16.21 4.48
CA THR A 79 1.68 -16.37 5.56
C THR A 79 1.02 -16.80 6.85
N SER A 80 -0.19 -16.32 7.10
CA SER A 80 -0.90 -16.63 8.32
C SER A 80 -1.23 -18.12 8.43
N LEU A 81 -1.23 -18.84 7.33
CA LEU A 81 -1.54 -20.26 7.32
C LEU A 81 -0.39 -21.11 7.82
N LEU A 82 0.78 -20.54 7.93
CA LEU A 82 1.98 -21.28 8.33
C LEU A 82 2.16 -21.29 9.85
N ARG A 83 1.26 -20.69 10.58
CA ARG A 83 1.39 -20.53 12.03
C ARG A 83 0.76 -21.63 12.79
#